data_20ccde3ea1b0f6472bb3579b13990d71
#
_entry.id   20ccde3ea1b0f6472bb3579b13990d71
#
_cell.length_a   1.000
_cell.length_b   1.000
_cell.length_c   1.000
_cell.angle_alpha   90.00
_cell.angle_beta   90.00
_cell.angle_gamma   90.00
#
_symmetry.space_group_name_H-M   'P 1'
#
loop_
_entity.id
_entity.type
_entity.pdbx_description
1 polymer ?
#
loop_
_entity_poly.entity_id
_entity_poly.type
_entity_poly.pdbx_seq_one_letter_code
_entity_poly.pdbx_strand_id
1 'polypeptide(L)'
;MKRSKIVAVSLASLVPLGLAACSGERPAEGTGPPGSPAGAGASPVAGGRLVYALSADASGFDPAADSFASQTYSMATTIIEPLVAMDSGGRWKPYLAESVTPNADADEWTVKVRPGIAFSNGEPLDAEVVRANLEAQKASRLTSAVFAPVESVETVGPMTVRIRLRGPWVAFPNYLASQIGMMVPRASLADPEGASRKPVGTGPFLFKEYQPGSRMVVTRNPGYWRKGLPYLDEIEFRILPDSQTRAQTLEAGGVDAMGTTRDDDITRFGAMKDAYTVHRAAGMAVPEYSFVLNTAVAPLDDLRVRRALGHALDRRAFSTTLRAGLTEPADGPWSKESEWYAPGGDYPSYDPARAAALIKEVEAEKGPVSFTLHTTPDPNSLQGVELAQDMWRRAGADVSIKQADQADMVTSAVTGAFNAMLTVGFSAQDPDGEYIYLHQNYARPVGDISINVSRIQDAELSTAFDTGRANPQPDVRRRAYATVQKRLRELVPYIFVDHLSTGAVIARSRVRGIGEHTLPDGSPGLPLTGQPTPYHPFGSVWLSRS
;
A
#
# COMPACT_ATOMS: atom_id res chain seq x y z
N MET A 1 -25.19 -13.97 62.12
CA MET A 1 -24.54 -14.21 63.45
C MET A 1 -23.04 -14.33 63.27
N LYS A 2 -22.30 -13.51 64.07
CA LYS A 2 -20.85 -13.55 64.42
C LYS A 2 -19.86 -13.29 63.23
N ARG A 3 -19.25 -12.08 63.02
CA ARG A 3 -18.22 -11.33 63.84
C ARG A 3 -16.99 -12.22 64.09
N SER A 4 -15.76 -11.93 63.73
CA SER A 4 -14.80 -10.84 64.01
C SER A 4 -13.44 -11.48 63.79
N LYS A 5 -12.31 -10.89 63.61
CA LYS A 5 -11.57 -9.66 63.87
C LYS A 5 -10.20 -9.73 63.17
N ILE A 6 -9.78 -8.73 62.58
CA ILE A 6 -8.57 -7.88 62.63
C ILE A 6 -7.49 -8.36 63.64
N VAL A 7 -6.22 -8.43 63.17
CA VAL A 7 -5.03 -7.93 63.92
C VAL A 7 -3.96 -7.50 62.90
N ALA A 8 -3.59 -6.22 63.03
CA ALA A 8 -2.39 -5.61 62.48
C ALA A 8 -1.29 -5.60 63.56
N VAL A 9 -0.06 -5.80 63.19
CA VAL A 9 1.09 -5.35 64.01
C VAL A 9 2.19 -4.84 63.11
N SER A 10 2.60 -3.59 63.46
CA SER A 10 3.67 -2.80 62.87
C SER A 10 5.01 -2.93 63.64
N LEU A 11 6.02 -2.23 63.11
CA LEU A 11 7.30 -1.76 63.72
C LEU A 11 8.47 -2.74 63.55
N ALA A 12 9.70 -2.32 63.38
CA ALA A 12 10.37 -1.01 63.11
C ALA A 12 11.85 -1.27 62.79
N SER A 13 12.39 -0.38 61.98
CA SER A 13 13.77 0.22 62.02
C SER A 13 14.98 -0.58 62.49
N LEU A 14 16.05 -0.52 61.70
CA LEU A 14 17.38 -0.01 62.14
C LEU A 14 18.36 0.09 60.95
N VAL A 15 18.89 1.31 60.75
CA VAL A 15 20.10 1.65 59.97
C VAL A 15 21.30 1.54 60.90
N PRO A 16 22.52 1.20 60.47
CA PRO A 16 23.46 2.29 60.23
C PRO A 16 24.44 2.16 59.04
N LEU A 17 24.70 3.30 58.46
CA LEU A 17 25.94 3.95 57.99
C LEU A 17 27.24 3.12 57.80
N GLY A 18 27.85 3.39 56.64
CA GLY A 18 29.29 3.26 56.51
C GLY A 18 29.84 3.39 55.10
N LEU A 19 30.20 4.62 54.70
CA LEU A 19 31.39 5.09 53.93
C LEU A 19 31.65 4.61 52.49
N ALA A 20 31.44 5.53 51.57
CA ALA A 20 32.36 6.18 50.61
C ALA A 20 33.28 5.32 49.73
N ALA A 21 33.18 5.42 48.43
CA ALA A 21 33.97 6.26 47.54
C ALA A 21 33.89 5.81 46.06
N CYS A 22 34.03 6.80 45.19
CA CYS A 22 34.45 6.80 43.78
C CYS A 22 33.40 6.55 42.67
N SER A 23 32.92 7.67 42.20
CA SER A 23 32.72 8.15 40.82
C SER A 23 32.93 7.13 39.68
N GLY A 24 31.88 6.90 38.96
CA GLY A 24 31.85 6.35 37.60
C GLY A 24 30.52 6.69 36.99
N GLU A 25 30.46 7.78 36.25
CA GLU A 25 29.31 8.14 35.41
C GLU A 25 28.99 6.98 34.43
N ARG A 26 27.82 6.39 34.54
CA ARG A 26 27.22 5.58 33.49
C ARG A 26 26.36 6.51 32.64
N PRO A 27 26.51 6.47 31.30
CA PRO A 27 25.61 7.18 30.42
C PRO A 27 24.21 6.53 30.48
N ALA A 28 23.19 7.37 30.40
CA ALA A 28 21.81 7.00 30.35
C ALA A 28 21.53 5.98 29.21
N GLU A 29 20.91 4.86 29.55
CA GLU A 29 20.36 3.94 28.57
C GLU A 29 19.25 4.64 27.79
N GLY A 30 19.56 4.99 26.53
CA GLY A 30 18.57 5.37 25.55
C GLY A 30 17.71 4.16 25.24
N THR A 31 16.40 4.32 25.34
CA THR A 31 15.40 3.40 24.83
C THR A 31 15.57 3.30 23.32
N GLY A 32 16.28 2.26 22.87
CA GLY A 32 16.36 1.89 21.47
C GLY A 32 15.03 1.31 21.00
N PRO A 33 14.73 1.40 19.69
CA PRO A 33 13.49 0.85 19.14
C PRO A 33 13.43 -0.67 19.30
N PRO A 34 12.25 -1.26 19.51
CA PRO A 34 12.08 -2.70 19.63
C PRO A 34 12.25 -3.36 18.27
N GLY A 35 13.16 -4.30 18.15
CA GLY A 35 13.24 -5.18 16.98
C GLY A 35 14.63 -5.51 16.49
N SER A 36 15.47 -6.11 17.34
CA SER A 36 16.59 -6.90 16.80
C SER A 36 16.04 -8.24 16.32
N PRO A 37 16.26 -8.64 15.04
CA PRO A 37 15.85 -9.96 14.57
C PRO A 37 16.66 -11.04 15.28
N ALA A 38 15.98 -11.99 15.90
CA ALA A 38 16.57 -13.24 16.35
C ALA A 38 17.09 -14.01 15.12
N GLY A 39 18.41 -14.12 14.96
CA GLY A 39 19.03 -14.90 13.89
C GLY A 39 20.35 -14.39 13.35
N ALA A 40 21.06 -13.53 14.04
CA ALA A 40 22.41 -13.12 13.66
C ALA A 40 23.41 -14.30 13.80
N GLY A 41 23.74 -15.00 12.67
CA GLY A 41 24.77 -16.04 12.69
C GLY A 41 24.89 -16.90 11.44
N ALA A 42 23.88 -17.05 10.61
CA ALA A 42 23.97 -17.90 9.43
C ALA A 42 24.20 -17.06 8.16
N SER A 43 25.29 -17.33 7.45
CA SER A 43 25.55 -16.70 6.15
C SER A 43 24.58 -17.26 5.08
N PRO A 44 24.15 -16.43 4.10
CA PRO A 44 23.32 -16.86 3.00
C PRO A 44 23.94 -18.04 2.24
N VAL A 45 23.11 -19.02 1.93
CA VAL A 45 23.49 -20.22 1.19
C VAL A 45 22.85 -20.16 -0.19
N ALA A 46 23.68 -20.35 -1.23
CA ALA A 46 23.19 -20.43 -2.60
C ALA A 46 22.54 -21.80 -2.84
N GLY A 47 21.48 -21.82 -3.64
CA GLY A 47 20.78 -23.01 -4.06
C GLY A 47 19.39 -23.16 -3.45
N GLY A 48 18.67 -24.16 -3.96
CA GLY A 48 17.36 -24.54 -3.46
C GLY A 48 16.18 -23.88 -4.19
N ARG A 49 15.00 -24.46 -3.94
CA ARG A 49 13.71 -24.04 -4.50
C ARG A 49 12.80 -23.54 -3.39
N LEU A 50 12.27 -22.35 -3.56
CA LEU A 50 11.23 -21.78 -2.71
C LEU A 50 9.85 -22.02 -3.35
N VAL A 51 8.89 -22.52 -2.58
CA VAL A 51 7.48 -22.56 -2.98
C VAL A 51 6.73 -21.48 -2.21
N TYR A 52 6.22 -20.47 -2.92
CA TYR A 52 5.55 -19.32 -2.34
C TYR A 52 4.06 -19.31 -2.74
N ALA A 53 3.15 -19.27 -1.77
CA ALA A 53 1.72 -19.25 -2.03
C ALA A 53 1.17 -17.83 -2.18
N LEU A 54 0.40 -17.60 -3.24
CA LEU A 54 -0.30 -16.36 -3.56
C LEU A 54 -1.82 -16.54 -3.45
N SER A 55 -2.52 -15.46 -3.11
CA SER A 55 -3.98 -15.44 -2.96
C SER A 55 -4.74 -15.23 -4.27
N ALA A 56 -4.09 -14.76 -5.31
CA ALA A 56 -4.67 -14.56 -6.63
C ALA A 56 -3.62 -14.71 -7.72
N ASP A 57 -4.09 -14.86 -8.94
CA ASP A 57 -3.25 -14.92 -10.12
C ASP A 57 -2.94 -13.53 -10.68
N ALA A 58 -1.97 -13.44 -11.59
CA ALA A 58 -1.71 -12.24 -12.38
C ALA A 58 -2.73 -12.12 -13.52
N SER A 59 -3.12 -10.89 -13.84
CA SER A 59 -3.88 -10.60 -15.07
C SER A 59 -2.98 -10.64 -16.32
N GLY A 60 -1.68 -10.46 -16.13
CA GLY A 60 -0.62 -10.44 -17.14
C GLY A 60 0.62 -9.75 -16.57
N PHE A 61 1.68 -9.67 -17.37
CA PHE A 61 2.99 -9.18 -16.93
C PHE A 61 3.53 -8.00 -17.76
N ASP A 62 2.74 -7.43 -18.66
CA ASP A 62 3.13 -6.21 -19.37
C ASP A 62 2.84 -4.97 -18.50
N PRO A 63 3.86 -4.18 -18.09
CA PRO A 63 3.64 -3.03 -17.21
C PRO A 63 2.80 -1.91 -17.82
N ALA A 64 2.64 -1.84 -19.14
CA ALA A 64 1.83 -0.82 -19.81
C ALA A 64 0.42 -1.30 -20.16
N ALA A 65 0.19 -2.61 -20.27
CA ALA A 65 -1.07 -3.19 -20.72
C ALA A 65 -1.87 -3.87 -19.61
N ASP A 66 -1.20 -4.43 -18.58
CA ASP A 66 -1.83 -5.22 -17.54
C ASP A 66 -1.93 -4.45 -16.20
N SER A 67 -2.95 -4.78 -15.42
CA SER A 67 -3.12 -4.20 -14.08
C SER A 67 -2.33 -5.01 -13.05
N PHE A 68 -1.40 -4.36 -12.34
CA PHE A 68 -0.58 -5.00 -11.34
C PHE A 68 -1.22 -4.88 -9.95
N ALA A 69 -1.78 -5.99 -9.46
CA ALA A 69 -2.14 -6.16 -8.05
C ALA A 69 -0.92 -6.71 -7.27
N SER A 70 -1.04 -6.86 -5.95
CA SER A 70 0.02 -7.40 -5.06
C SER A 70 0.66 -8.67 -5.58
N GLN A 71 -0.17 -9.59 -6.03
CA GLN A 71 0.27 -10.91 -6.48
C GLN A 71 1.03 -10.82 -7.79
N THR A 72 0.59 -9.94 -8.69
CA THR A 72 1.29 -9.65 -9.94
C THR A 72 2.66 -9.02 -9.64
N TYR A 73 2.72 -8.03 -8.71
CA TYR A 73 4.01 -7.47 -8.28
C TYR A 73 4.95 -8.55 -7.73
N SER A 74 4.45 -9.47 -6.89
CA SER A 74 5.28 -10.55 -6.32
C SER A 74 5.92 -11.43 -7.39
N MET A 75 5.21 -11.72 -8.47
CA MET A 75 5.72 -12.51 -9.59
C MET A 75 6.58 -11.68 -10.54
N ALA A 76 6.06 -10.53 -10.98
CA ALA A 76 6.68 -9.69 -12.01
C ALA A 76 8.05 -9.15 -11.58
N THR A 77 8.20 -8.70 -10.32
CA THR A 77 9.44 -8.11 -9.81
C THR A 77 10.59 -9.11 -9.66
N THR A 78 10.33 -10.40 -9.78
CA THR A 78 11.40 -11.40 -9.92
C THR A 78 12.10 -11.32 -11.28
N ILE A 79 11.42 -10.76 -12.30
CA ILE A 79 11.88 -10.71 -13.69
C ILE A 79 12.07 -9.28 -14.16
N ILE A 80 11.13 -8.38 -13.85
CA ILE A 80 11.08 -6.99 -14.33
C ILE A 80 11.42 -6.07 -13.18
N GLU A 81 12.36 -5.16 -13.38
CA GLU A 81 12.82 -4.22 -12.35
C GLU A 81 12.49 -2.78 -12.71
N PRO A 82 12.27 -1.91 -11.71
CA PRO A 82 11.94 -0.51 -11.92
C PRO A 82 13.20 0.37 -12.02
N LEU A 83 13.05 1.57 -12.59
CA LEU A 83 14.10 2.61 -12.60
C LEU A 83 14.50 3.04 -11.18
N VAL A 84 13.52 3.06 -10.28
CA VAL A 84 13.61 3.55 -8.91
C VAL A 84 12.96 2.51 -7.99
N ALA A 85 13.48 2.33 -6.79
CA ALA A 85 12.87 1.48 -5.76
C ALA A 85 12.69 2.27 -4.45
N MET A 86 11.87 1.76 -3.53
CA MET A 86 11.67 2.37 -2.22
C MET A 86 12.62 1.79 -1.18
N ASP A 87 13.18 2.62 -0.32
CA ASP A 87 13.90 2.17 0.88
C ASP A 87 12.90 1.75 1.99
N SER A 88 13.40 1.14 3.05
CA SER A 88 12.58 0.72 4.19
C SER A 88 11.87 1.86 4.93
N GLY A 89 12.26 3.10 4.70
CA GLY A 89 11.60 4.30 5.19
C GLY A 89 10.58 4.89 4.23
N GLY A 90 10.25 4.19 3.12
CA GLY A 90 9.29 4.66 2.13
C GLY A 90 9.81 5.78 1.21
N ARG A 91 11.13 6.02 1.16
CA ARG A 91 11.73 7.03 0.30
C ARG A 91 12.26 6.38 -0.97
N TRP A 92 12.03 7.01 -2.11
CA TRP A 92 12.56 6.52 -3.38
C TRP A 92 14.09 6.60 -3.44
N LYS A 93 14.68 5.63 -4.11
CA LYS A 93 16.12 5.49 -4.37
C LYS A 93 16.35 5.04 -5.80
N PRO A 94 17.42 5.52 -6.47
CA PRO A 94 17.79 4.98 -7.77
C PRO A 94 18.03 3.47 -7.74
N TYR A 95 17.48 2.73 -8.74
CA TYR A 95 17.63 1.28 -8.82
C TYR A 95 18.27 0.87 -10.17
N LEU A 96 17.51 0.71 -11.27
CA LEU A 96 18.08 0.59 -12.62
C LEU A 96 18.66 1.93 -13.09
N ALA A 97 18.11 3.05 -12.60
CA ALA A 97 18.76 4.34 -12.72
C ALA A 97 20.01 4.42 -11.84
N GLU A 98 21.07 5.03 -12.34
CA GLU A 98 22.23 5.45 -11.54
C GLU A 98 21.90 6.70 -10.72
N SER A 99 21.14 7.64 -11.33
CA SER A 99 20.63 8.83 -10.67
C SER A 99 19.31 9.28 -11.30
N VAL A 100 18.50 9.98 -10.48
CA VAL A 100 17.28 10.68 -10.89
C VAL A 100 17.35 12.06 -10.22
N THR A 101 17.47 13.12 -11.03
CA THR A 101 17.72 14.47 -10.52
C THR A 101 16.78 15.48 -11.17
N PRO A 102 16.14 16.38 -10.38
CA PRO A 102 15.33 17.46 -10.92
C PRO A 102 16.19 18.66 -11.34
N ASN A 103 15.60 19.52 -12.16
CA ASN A 103 16.05 20.92 -12.25
C ASN A 103 15.58 21.73 -11.01
N ALA A 104 15.88 23.03 -10.96
CA ALA A 104 15.55 23.89 -9.82
C ALA A 104 14.03 23.98 -9.54
N ASP A 105 13.21 23.92 -10.58
CA ASP A 105 11.75 24.07 -10.50
C ASP A 105 11.00 22.72 -10.39
N ALA A 106 11.72 21.59 -10.42
CA ALA A 106 11.17 20.22 -10.41
C ALA A 106 10.13 19.95 -11.53
N ASP A 107 10.23 20.67 -12.64
CA ASP A 107 9.43 20.47 -13.86
C ASP A 107 10.22 19.77 -14.98
N GLU A 108 11.50 19.49 -14.76
CA GLU A 108 12.35 18.67 -15.62
C GLU A 108 13.16 17.70 -14.75
N TRP A 109 13.13 16.42 -15.12
CA TRP A 109 13.87 15.35 -14.46
C TRP A 109 14.86 14.70 -15.41
N THR A 110 16.10 14.53 -14.95
CA THR A 110 17.13 13.79 -15.67
C THR A 110 17.32 12.42 -15.04
N VAL A 111 17.10 11.37 -15.83
CA VAL A 111 17.32 9.97 -15.43
C VAL A 111 18.58 9.46 -16.13
N LYS A 112 19.62 9.13 -15.36
CA LYS A 112 20.81 8.46 -15.87
C LYS A 112 20.71 6.96 -15.59
N VAL A 113 20.80 6.15 -16.64
CA VAL A 113 20.70 4.69 -16.57
C VAL A 113 22.05 4.09 -16.16
N ARG A 114 22.02 3.03 -15.32
CA ARG A 114 23.25 2.31 -14.96
C ARG A 114 23.85 1.62 -16.20
N PRO A 115 25.16 1.77 -16.43
CA PRO A 115 25.81 1.06 -17.53
C PRO A 115 25.94 -0.43 -17.26
N GLY A 116 25.98 -1.23 -18.33
CA GLY A 116 26.27 -2.65 -18.29
C GLY A 116 25.11 -3.55 -17.86
N ILE A 117 23.89 -3.03 -17.73
CA ILE A 117 22.69 -3.84 -17.49
C ILE A 117 22.14 -4.31 -18.84
N ALA A 118 21.80 -5.59 -18.92
CA ALA A 118 21.11 -6.17 -20.07
C ALA A 118 19.87 -6.95 -19.62
N PHE A 119 18.87 -6.99 -20.47
CA PHE A 119 17.71 -7.86 -20.32
C PHE A 119 18.09 -9.33 -20.55
N SER A 120 17.26 -10.24 -20.07
CA SER A 120 17.50 -11.68 -20.21
C SER A 120 17.51 -12.19 -21.66
N ASN A 121 17.00 -11.41 -22.61
CA ASN A 121 17.10 -11.66 -24.05
C ASN A 121 18.40 -11.12 -24.69
N GLY A 122 19.30 -10.51 -23.91
CA GLY A 122 20.56 -9.93 -24.34
C GLY A 122 20.49 -8.48 -24.83
N GLU A 123 19.32 -7.87 -24.92
CA GLU A 123 19.16 -6.44 -25.28
C GLU A 123 19.72 -5.56 -24.15
N PRO A 124 20.55 -4.54 -24.44
CA PRO A 124 21.05 -3.63 -23.42
C PRO A 124 19.94 -2.71 -22.91
N LEU A 125 20.00 -2.37 -21.62
CA LEU A 125 19.19 -1.29 -21.04
C LEU A 125 19.91 0.03 -21.30
N ASP A 126 19.35 0.86 -22.16
CA ASP A 126 19.87 2.16 -22.56
C ASP A 126 18.80 3.27 -22.48
N ALA A 127 19.16 4.51 -22.82
CA ALA A 127 18.25 5.63 -22.79
C ALA A 127 17.06 5.47 -23.76
N GLU A 128 17.25 4.84 -24.93
CA GLU A 128 16.18 4.60 -25.89
C GLU A 128 15.15 3.60 -25.39
N VAL A 129 15.59 2.56 -24.69
CA VAL A 129 14.69 1.59 -24.04
C VAL A 129 13.88 2.28 -22.95
N VAL A 130 14.51 3.09 -22.10
CA VAL A 130 13.80 3.84 -21.05
C VAL A 130 12.78 4.79 -21.67
N ARG A 131 13.15 5.57 -22.69
CA ARG A 131 12.23 6.43 -23.41
C ARG A 131 11.04 5.67 -23.97
N ALA A 132 11.28 4.55 -24.64
CA ALA A 132 10.23 3.73 -25.25
C ALA A 132 9.25 3.19 -24.21
N ASN A 133 9.74 2.73 -23.04
CA ASN A 133 8.88 2.26 -21.95
C ASN A 133 8.02 3.39 -21.38
N LEU A 134 8.60 4.58 -21.11
CA LEU A 134 7.86 5.72 -20.59
C LEU A 134 6.82 6.25 -21.58
N GLU A 135 7.12 6.25 -22.89
CA GLU A 135 6.13 6.60 -23.93
C GLU A 135 5.00 5.55 -24.02
N ALA A 136 5.30 4.25 -23.84
CA ALA A 136 4.28 3.22 -23.73
C ALA A 136 3.35 3.46 -22.53
N GLN A 137 3.89 3.83 -21.36
CA GLN A 137 3.10 4.20 -20.19
C GLN A 137 2.21 5.43 -20.44
N LYS A 138 2.74 6.43 -21.16
CA LYS A 138 2.01 7.64 -21.55
C LYS A 138 0.83 7.33 -22.50
N ALA A 139 1.01 6.34 -23.38
CA ALA A 139 -0.02 5.86 -24.31
C ALA A 139 -0.99 4.84 -23.70
N SER A 140 -0.67 4.30 -22.53
CA SER A 140 -1.45 3.25 -21.87
C SER A 140 -2.84 3.71 -21.44
N ARG A 141 -3.84 2.84 -21.61
CA ARG A 141 -5.22 3.10 -21.12
C ARG A 141 -5.30 3.08 -19.59
N LEU A 142 -4.34 2.43 -18.91
CA LEU A 142 -4.31 2.28 -17.45
C LEU A 142 -3.55 3.42 -16.76
N THR A 143 -2.44 3.86 -17.34
CA THR A 143 -1.49 4.76 -16.68
C THR A 143 -1.43 6.16 -17.27
N SER A 144 -2.03 6.40 -18.46
CA SER A 144 -1.99 7.72 -19.14
C SER A 144 -2.52 8.87 -18.28
N ALA A 145 -3.52 8.63 -17.42
CA ALA A 145 -4.03 9.67 -16.54
C ALA A 145 -2.98 10.14 -15.51
N VAL A 146 -2.18 9.20 -14.99
CA VAL A 146 -1.06 9.50 -14.09
C VAL A 146 0.05 10.24 -14.85
N PHE A 147 0.28 9.85 -16.12
CA PHE A 147 1.30 10.44 -16.99
C PHE A 147 0.85 11.74 -17.70
N ALA A 148 -0.40 12.18 -17.52
CA ALA A 148 -0.89 13.41 -18.14
C ALA A 148 -0.02 14.64 -17.90
N PRO A 149 0.65 14.82 -16.73
CA PRO A 149 1.60 15.92 -16.53
C PRO A 149 2.92 15.78 -17.31
N VAL A 150 3.26 14.61 -17.86
CA VAL A 150 4.50 14.40 -18.62
C VAL A 150 4.32 14.97 -20.03
N GLU A 151 5.06 16.03 -20.33
CA GLU A 151 5.04 16.70 -21.63
C GLU A 151 5.85 15.93 -22.68
N SER A 152 7.13 15.69 -22.39
CA SER A 152 8.03 14.96 -23.28
C SER A 152 8.99 14.04 -22.54
N VAL A 153 9.46 13.00 -23.25
CA VAL A 153 10.53 12.09 -22.82
C VAL A 153 11.56 12.05 -23.94
N GLU A 154 12.76 12.55 -23.69
CA GLU A 154 13.81 12.76 -24.69
C GLU A 154 15.10 12.03 -24.29
N THR A 155 15.77 11.39 -25.24
CA THR A 155 17.14 10.91 -25.04
C THR A 155 18.11 12.06 -25.27
N VAL A 156 18.92 12.38 -24.26
CA VAL A 156 19.94 13.43 -24.33
C VAL A 156 21.37 12.88 -24.30
N GLY A 157 21.49 11.57 -24.35
CA GLY A 157 22.73 10.83 -24.42
C GLY A 157 22.47 9.31 -24.43
N PRO A 158 23.48 8.47 -24.65
CA PRO A 158 23.28 7.02 -24.75
C PRO A 158 22.66 6.38 -23.50
N MET A 159 22.90 6.97 -22.33
CA MET A 159 22.44 6.49 -21.02
C MET A 159 21.64 7.54 -20.26
N THR A 160 21.14 8.59 -20.93
CA THR A 160 20.51 9.71 -20.24
C THR A 160 19.19 10.10 -20.90
N VAL A 161 18.14 10.10 -20.11
CA VAL A 161 16.79 10.51 -20.49
C VAL A 161 16.43 11.79 -19.75
N ARG A 162 15.83 12.73 -20.46
CA ARG A 162 15.23 13.93 -19.92
C ARG A 162 13.71 13.80 -20.00
N ILE A 163 13.03 14.09 -18.89
CA ILE A 163 11.57 14.03 -18.77
C ILE A 163 11.10 15.43 -18.42
N ARG A 164 10.34 16.08 -19.31
CA ARG A 164 9.72 17.39 -19.05
C ARG A 164 8.29 17.23 -18.61
N LEU A 165 7.92 18.01 -17.62
CA LEU A 165 6.59 18.04 -17.03
C LEU A 165 5.91 19.38 -17.32
N ARG A 166 4.60 19.41 -17.34
CA ARG A 166 3.79 20.64 -17.54
C ARG A 166 3.83 21.60 -16.35
N GLY A 167 4.47 21.20 -15.27
CA GLY A 167 4.67 22.00 -14.06
C GLY A 167 5.43 21.22 -13.00
N PRO A 168 5.76 21.86 -11.87
CA PRO A 168 6.52 21.26 -10.79
C PRO A 168 5.89 19.99 -10.23
N TRP A 169 6.70 18.93 -10.10
CA TRP A 169 6.25 17.66 -9.53
C TRP A 169 7.39 16.97 -8.79
N VAL A 170 7.55 17.30 -7.50
CA VAL A 170 8.66 16.78 -6.67
C VAL A 170 8.50 15.30 -6.30
N ALA A 171 7.26 14.80 -6.30
CA ALA A 171 6.96 13.39 -6.01
C ALA A 171 7.06 12.49 -7.25
N PHE A 172 7.39 13.01 -8.43
CA PHE A 172 7.45 12.24 -9.67
C PHE A 172 8.28 10.95 -9.58
N PRO A 173 9.48 10.90 -8.92
CA PRO A 173 10.24 9.67 -8.81
C PRO A 173 9.52 8.53 -8.07
N ASN A 174 8.57 8.81 -7.18
CA ASN A 174 7.79 7.77 -6.50
C ASN A 174 6.98 6.93 -7.51
N TYR A 175 6.53 7.54 -8.60
CA TYR A 175 5.81 6.82 -9.65
C TYR A 175 6.75 5.91 -10.46
N LEU A 176 8.02 6.30 -10.60
CA LEU A 176 9.05 5.44 -11.23
C LEU A 176 9.45 4.26 -10.34
N ALA A 177 9.02 4.22 -9.08
CA ALA A 177 9.19 3.08 -8.19
C ALA A 177 8.03 2.07 -8.30
N SER A 178 7.03 2.34 -9.12
CA SER A 178 5.86 1.47 -9.36
C SER A 178 5.96 0.74 -10.70
N GLN A 179 4.88 0.07 -11.09
CA GLN A 179 4.69 -0.54 -12.42
C GLN A 179 5.08 0.42 -13.56
N ILE A 180 4.85 1.72 -13.39
CA ILE A 180 5.17 2.76 -14.36
C ILE A 180 6.66 2.85 -14.67
N GLY A 181 7.51 2.63 -13.67
CA GLY A 181 8.97 2.66 -13.84
C GLY A 181 9.60 1.31 -14.17
N MET A 182 8.81 0.25 -14.31
CA MET A 182 9.30 -1.08 -14.69
C MET A 182 9.74 -1.10 -16.16
N MET A 183 10.93 -1.67 -16.42
CA MET A 183 11.53 -1.67 -17.74
C MET A 183 11.47 -3.04 -18.40
N VAL A 184 10.96 -3.08 -19.63
CA VAL A 184 10.96 -4.25 -20.51
C VAL A 184 11.73 -3.95 -21.80
N PRO A 185 12.29 -4.96 -22.50
CA PRO A 185 13.02 -4.74 -23.74
C PRO A 185 12.09 -4.26 -24.86
N ARG A 186 12.64 -3.63 -25.91
CA ARG A 186 11.88 -3.18 -27.08
C ARG A 186 11.11 -4.30 -27.76
N ALA A 187 11.64 -5.52 -27.74
CA ALA A 187 10.95 -6.69 -28.27
C ALA A 187 9.62 -6.96 -27.54
N SER A 188 9.57 -6.77 -26.21
CA SER A 188 8.35 -6.90 -25.41
C SER A 188 7.35 -5.77 -25.70
N LEU A 189 7.83 -4.53 -25.87
CA LEU A 189 6.97 -3.40 -26.26
C LEU A 189 6.35 -3.57 -27.66
N ALA A 190 7.02 -4.29 -28.55
CA ALA A 190 6.52 -4.60 -29.89
C ALA A 190 5.49 -5.75 -29.90
N ASP A 191 5.46 -6.59 -28.85
CA ASP A 191 4.54 -7.72 -28.67
C ASP A 191 3.96 -7.71 -27.24
N PRO A 192 3.04 -6.80 -26.91
CA PRO A 192 2.44 -6.70 -25.57
C PRO A 192 1.72 -7.99 -25.13
N GLU A 193 1.07 -8.70 -26.06
CA GLU A 193 0.39 -9.96 -25.75
C GLU A 193 1.39 -11.07 -25.37
N GLY A 194 2.51 -11.17 -26.08
CA GLY A 194 3.59 -12.08 -25.71
C GLY A 194 4.26 -11.69 -24.39
N ALA A 195 4.49 -10.39 -24.16
CA ALA A 195 5.06 -9.86 -22.92
C ALA A 195 4.18 -10.13 -21.71
N SER A 196 2.85 -9.99 -21.88
CA SER A 196 1.86 -10.31 -20.83
C SER A 196 1.91 -11.77 -20.36
N ARG A 197 2.32 -12.69 -21.23
CA ARG A 197 2.36 -14.13 -20.94
C ARG A 197 3.75 -14.66 -20.62
N LYS A 198 4.79 -14.07 -21.19
CA LYS A 198 6.19 -14.50 -21.09
C LYS A 198 7.10 -13.29 -20.84
N PRO A 199 7.11 -12.78 -19.59
CA PRO A 199 7.85 -11.57 -19.28
C PRO A 199 9.36 -11.76 -19.48
N VAL A 200 9.99 -10.71 -20.00
CA VAL A 200 11.44 -10.55 -20.15
C VAL A 200 11.86 -9.28 -19.42
N GLY A 201 12.90 -9.37 -18.60
CA GLY A 201 13.34 -8.24 -17.80
C GLY A 201 14.83 -8.31 -17.45
N THR A 202 15.25 -7.44 -16.55
CA THR A 202 16.62 -7.33 -16.03
C THR A 202 16.81 -8.08 -14.71
N GLY A 203 15.74 -8.68 -14.18
CA GLY A 203 15.63 -9.16 -12.80
C GLY A 203 16.47 -10.38 -12.44
N PRO A 204 16.46 -10.73 -11.14
CA PRO A 204 17.27 -11.82 -10.58
C PRO A 204 16.85 -13.21 -11.06
N PHE A 205 15.66 -13.35 -11.62
CA PHE A 205 15.18 -14.64 -12.14
C PHE A 205 14.72 -14.51 -13.59
N LEU A 206 14.69 -15.64 -14.28
CA LEU A 206 14.22 -15.83 -15.64
C LEU A 206 12.86 -16.52 -15.62
N PHE A 207 11.97 -16.12 -16.51
CA PHE A 207 10.72 -16.82 -16.75
C PHE A 207 10.99 -18.25 -17.23
N LYS A 208 10.34 -19.24 -16.61
CA LYS A 208 10.41 -20.64 -17.01
C LYS A 208 9.07 -21.17 -17.49
N GLU A 209 8.04 -21.00 -16.68
CA GLU A 209 6.71 -21.57 -16.92
C GLU A 209 5.62 -20.74 -16.26
N TYR A 210 4.48 -20.63 -16.90
CA TYR A 210 3.26 -20.06 -16.29
C TYR A 210 2.05 -20.88 -16.72
N GLN A 211 1.32 -21.37 -15.73
CA GLN A 211 0.03 -22.08 -15.86
C GLN A 211 -1.04 -21.24 -15.16
N PRO A 212 -1.85 -20.47 -15.90
CA PRO A 212 -2.87 -19.62 -15.32
C PRO A 212 -3.78 -20.36 -14.33
N GLY A 213 -4.08 -19.73 -13.21
CA GLY A 213 -4.88 -20.29 -12.12
C GLY A 213 -4.18 -21.35 -11.27
N SER A 214 -2.93 -21.70 -11.58
CA SER A 214 -2.20 -22.78 -10.92
C SER A 214 -0.84 -22.33 -10.36
N ARG A 215 0.10 -22.02 -11.26
CA ARG A 215 1.48 -21.69 -10.84
C ARG A 215 2.25 -20.88 -11.87
N MET A 216 3.28 -20.17 -11.37
CA MET A 216 4.36 -19.61 -12.14
C MET A 216 5.69 -20.11 -11.60
N VAL A 217 6.63 -20.47 -12.47
CA VAL A 217 7.99 -20.89 -12.10
C VAL A 217 9.01 -19.97 -12.73
N VAL A 218 9.95 -19.51 -11.92
CA VAL A 218 11.09 -18.71 -12.36
C VAL A 218 12.38 -19.36 -11.88
N THR A 219 13.47 -19.24 -12.66
CA THR A 219 14.78 -19.81 -12.36
C THR A 219 15.83 -18.72 -12.24
N ARG A 220 16.90 -18.99 -11.49
CA ARG A 220 18.03 -18.07 -11.31
C ARG A 220 18.49 -17.48 -12.64
N ASN A 221 18.72 -16.18 -12.68
CA ASN A 221 19.38 -15.48 -13.78
C ASN A 221 20.91 -15.46 -13.54
N PRO A 222 21.69 -16.26 -14.28
CA PRO A 222 23.15 -16.27 -14.10
C PRO A 222 23.82 -14.97 -14.56
N GLY A 223 23.12 -14.19 -15.41
CA GLY A 223 23.59 -12.92 -15.92
C GLY A 223 23.10 -11.71 -15.09
N TYR A 224 22.54 -11.95 -13.90
CA TYR A 224 22.00 -10.85 -13.10
C TYR A 224 23.05 -9.79 -12.76
N TRP A 225 22.72 -8.53 -12.97
CA TRP A 225 23.67 -7.42 -12.84
C TRP A 225 24.15 -7.16 -11.40
N ARG A 226 23.39 -7.59 -10.37
CA ARG A 226 23.81 -7.52 -8.96
C ARG A 226 24.55 -8.79 -8.58
N LYS A 227 25.87 -8.68 -8.49
CA LYS A 227 26.76 -9.84 -8.19
C LYS A 227 26.40 -10.49 -6.86
N GLY A 228 26.42 -11.83 -6.85
CA GLY A 228 26.13 -12.64 -5.66
C GLY A 228 24.64 -12.91 -5.42
N LEU A 229 23.76 -12.33 -6.21
CA LEU A 229 22.32 -12.54 -6.16
C LEU A 229 21.81 -13.17 -7.47
N PRO A 230 20.64 -13.85 -7.42
CA PRO A 230 19.90 -14.29 -6.25
C PRO A 230 20.54 -15.51 -5.58
N TYR A 231 20.13 -15.80 -4.35
CA TYR A 231 20.62 -17.03 -3.67
C TYR A 231 19.88 -18.28 -4.13
N LEU A 232 18.56 -18.21 -4.36
CA LEU A 232 17.74 -19.35 -4.78
C LEU A 232 18.05 -19.77 -6.24
N ASP A 233 17.88 -21.07 -6.54
CA ASP A 233 17.91 -21.57 -7.91
C ASP A 233 16.58 -21.41 -8.63
N GLU A 234 15.47 -21.53 -7.88
CA GLU A 234 14.12 -21.55 -8.43
C GLU A 234 13.10 -21.00 -7.41
N ILE A 235 12.10 -20.30 -7.91
CA ILE A 235 10.88 -19.97 -7.15
C ILE A 235 9.68 -20.52 -7.91
N GLU A 236 8.82 -21.26 -7.20
CA GLU A 236 7.48 -21.59 -7.64
C GLU A 236 6.47 -20.71 -6.90
N PHE A 237 5.76 -19.87 -7.62
CA PHE A 237 4.57 -19.20 -7.11
C PHE A 237 3.37 -20.11 -7.34
N ARG A 238 2.69 -20.49 -6.26
CA ARG A 238 1.51 -21.35 -6.30
C ARG A 238 0.26 -20.53 -6.00
N ILE A 239 -0.73 -20.59 -6.90
CA ILE A 239 -1.98 -19.84 -6.75
C ILE A 239 -2.94 -20.66 -5.86
N LEU A 240 -3.20 -20.18 -4.65
CA LEU A 240 -4.09 -20.77 -3.66
C LEU A 240 -5.05 -19.69 -3.14
N PRO A 241 -6.17 -19.43 -3.83
CA PRO A 241 -7.07 -18.32 -3.50
C PRO A 241 -7.72 -18.42 -2.13
N ASP A 242 -8.12 -19.62 -1.73
CA ASP A 242 -8.73 -19.85 -0.43
C ASP A 242 -7.70 -19.71 0.70
N SER A 243 -7.94 -18.80 1.63
CA SER A 243 -6.99 -18.45 2.69
C SER A 243 -6.76 -19.60 3.68
N GLN A 244 -7.79 -20.39 3.97
CA GLN A 244 -7.67 -21.51 4.88
C GLN A 244 -6.85 -22.64 4.25
N THR A 245 -7.11 -22.98 2.99
CA THR A 245 -6.31 -23.93 2.21
C THR A 245 -4.86 -23.48 2.12
N ARG A 246 -4.60 -22.19 1.92
CA ARG A 246 -3.25 -21.63 1.85
C ARG A 246 -2.50 -21.80 3.16
N ALA A 247 -3.14 -21.49 4.30
CA ALA A 247 -2.57 -21.66 5.63
C ALA A 247 -2.32 -23.13 5.97
N GLN A 248 -3.28 -24.03 5.69
CA GLN A 248 -3.13 -25.47 5.89
C GLN A 248 -2.01 -26.06 5.01
N THR A 249 -1.87 -25.57 3.78
CA THR A 249 -0.79 -26.03 2.88
C THR A 249 0.58 -25.62 3.41
N LEU A 250 0.71 -24.43 4.02
CA LEU A 250 1.94 -24.01 4.71
C LEU A 250 2.25 -24.91 5.92
N GLU A 251 1.25 -25.22 6.74
CA GLU A 251 1.41 -26.11 7.90
C GLU A 251 1.83 -27.52 7.49
N ALA A 252 1.20 -28.06 6.45
CA ALA A 252 1.53 -29.38 5.91
C ALA A 252 2.89 -29.42 5.18
N GLY A 253 3.56 -28.28 4.95
CA GLY A 253 4.83 -28.21 4.24
C GLY A 253 4.71 -28.29 2.73
N GLY A 254 3.51 -28.11 2.19
CA GLY A 254 3.28 -28.04 0.74
C GLY A 254 3.77 -26.75 0.11
N VAL A 255 3.93 -25.69 0.91
CA VAL A 255 4.58 -24.42 0.54
C VAL A 255 5.55 -23.99 1.65
N ASP A 256 6.51 -23.13 1.32
CA ASP A 256 7.53 -22.63 2.25
C ASP A 256 7.17 -21.29 2.87
N ALA A 257 6.43 -20.48 2.14
CA ALA A 257 5.97 -19.18 2.60
C ALA A 257 4.66 -18.78 1.90
N MET A 258 3.95 -17.85 2.51
CA MET A 258 2.72 -17.26 1.95
C MET A 258 2.58 -15.79 2.32
N GLY A 259 1.97 -14.99 1.44
CA GLY A 259 1.42 -13.70 1.80
C GLY A 259 0.01 -13.84 2.39
N THR A 260 -0.29 -13.04 3.43
CA THR A 260 -1.62 -12.97 4.03
C THR A 260 -1.92 -11.57 4.54
N THR A 261 -3.20 -11.18 4.47
CA THR A 261 -3.74 -9.97 5.10
C THR A 261 -4.62 -10.31 6.30
N ARG A 262 -4.73 -11.60 6.65
CA ARG A 262 -5.58 -12.06 7.75
C ARG A 262 -4.84 -11.97 9.08
N ASP A 263 -5.37 -11.15 9.98
CA ASP A 263 -4.81 -10.96 11.31
C ASP A 263 -4.84 -12.26 12.15
N ASP A 264 -5.85 -13.12 11.94
CA ASP A 264 -5.93 -14.44 12.58
C ASP A 264 -4.72 -15.32 12.23
N ASP A 265 -4.36 -15.40 10.94
CA ASP A 265 -3.18 -16.13 10.49
C ASP A 265 -1.90 -15.54 11.09
N ILE A 266 -1.78 -14.20 11.04
CA ILE A 266 -0.62 -13.49 11.57
C ILE A 266 -0.44 -13.78 13.07
N THR A 267 -1.52 -13.75 13.84
CA THR A 267 -1.52 -14.03 15.27
C THR A 267 -1.19 -15.50 15.55
N ARG A 268 -1.85 -16.42 14.85
CA ARG A 268 -1.68 -17.86 15.01
C ARG A 268 -0.26 -18.30 14.71
N PHE A 269 0.27 -17.95 13.54
CA PHE A 269 1.63 -18.33 13.16
C PHE A 269 2.70 -17.57 13.97
N GLY A 270 2.40 -16.32 14.39
CA GLY A 270 3.26 -15.55 15.28
C GLY A 270 3.45 -16.18 16.67
N ALA A 271 2.50 -17.00 17.11
CA ALA A 271 2.64 -17.79 18.33
C ALA A 271 3.54 -19.03 18.17
N MET A 272 3.74 -19.53 16.95
CA MET A 272 4.54 -20.73 16.63
C MET A 272 5.97 -20.38 16.18
N LYS A 273 6.70 -19.59 16.97
CA LYS A 273 7.99 -18.94 16.62
C LYS A 273 9.13 -19.92 16.26
N ASP A 274 9.08 -21.15 16.73
CA ASP A 274 10.10 -22.16 16.41
C ASP A 274 9.94 -22.72 14.98
N ALA A 275 8.72 -22.73 14.47
CA ALA A 275 8.39 -23.30 13.17
C ALA A 275 8.23 -22.24 12.07
N TYR A 276 7.83 -21.02 12.44
CA TYR A 276 7.50 -19.96 11.47
C TYR A 276 8.08 -18.62 11.88
N THR A 277 8.31 -17.78 10.87
CA THR A 277 8.60 -16.35 11.01
C THR A 277 7.47 -15.55 10.39
N VAL A 278 7.14 -14.42 11.01
CA VAL A 278 6.11 -13.49 10.52
C VAL A 278 6.79 -12.15 10.23
N HIS A 279 6.81 -11.76 8.97
CA HIS A 279 7.44 -10.53 8.51
C HIS A 279 6.36 -9.52 8.13
N ARG A 280 6.33 -8.39 8.84
CA ARG A 280 5.48 -7.24 8.55
C ARG A 280 6.35 -6.07 8.11
N ALA A 281 5.88 -5.26 7.18
CA ALA A 281 6.52 -3.98 6.88
C ALA A 281 6.07 -2.95 7.91
N ALA A 282 7.01 -2.44 8.68
CA ALA A 282 6.78 -1.28 9.55
C ALA A 282 6.98 0.01 8.74
N GLY A 283 6.24 1.07 9.07
CA GLY A 283 6.42 2.40 8.47
C GLY A 283 5.93 2.54 7.02
N MET A 284 5.25 1.55 6.49
CA MET A 284 4.58 1.67 5.19
C MET A 284 3.21 2.32 5.32
N ALA A 285 2.81 3.04 4.27
CA ALA A 285 1.43 3.47 4.14
C ALA A 285 0.50 2.25 4.16
N VAL A 286 -0.54 2.35 4.96
CA VAL A 286 -1.55 1.30 5.10
C VAL A 286 -2.84 1.77 4.43
N PRO A 287 -3.50 0.89 3.64
CA PRO A 287 -4.76 1.26 3.03
C PRO A 287 -5.83 1.46 4.12
N GLU A 288 -6.68 2.45 3.92
CA GLU A 288 -7.86 2.62 4.75
C GLU A 288 -9.07 1.85 4.17
N TYR A 289 -9.87 1.29 5.06
CA TYR A 289 -11.19 0.80 4.77
C TYR A 289 -12.17 1.94 4.95
N SER A 290 -12.91 2.28 3.93
CA SER A 290 -13.76 3.46 3.92
C SER A 290 -15.00 3.28 3.05
N PHE A 291 -15.96 4.20 3.25
CA PHE A 291 -17.09 4.36 2.35
C PHE A 291 -16.90 5.66 1.58
N VAL A 292 -16.73 5.57 0.27
CA VAL A 292 -16.75 6.74 -0.60
C VAL A 292 -18.19 7.20 -0.81
N LEU A 293 -18.40 8.50 -0.70
CA LEU A 293 -19.69 9.17 -0.88
C LEU A 293 -19.65 10.00 -2.15
N ASN A 294 -20.60 9.79 -3.05
CA ASN A 294 -20.73 10.60 -4.25
C ASN A 294 -21.35 11.96 -3.89
N THR A 295 -20.50 12.97 -3.74
CA THR A 295 -20.92 14.32 -3.29
C THR A 295 -21.68 15.11 -4.37
N ALA A 296 -21.84 14.57 -5.56
CA ALA A 296 -22.57 15.19 -6.66
C ALA A 296 -24.04 14.72 -6.77
N VAL A 297 -24.47 13.77 -5.92
CA VAL A 297 -25.83 13.21 -5.97
C VAL A 297 -26.54 13.29 -4.61
N ALA A 298 -27.84 13.64 -4.64
CA ALA A 298 -28.67 13.62 -3.46
C ALA A 298 -28.82 12.19 -2.91
N PRO A 299 -28.96 12.03 -1.58
CA PRO A 299 -28.90 13.06 -0.54
C PRO A 299 -27.46 13.37 -0.07
N LEU A 300 -26.43 12.75 -0.70
CA LEU A 300 -25.03 12.84 -0.26
C LEU A 300 -24.33 14.13 -0.72
N ASP A 301 -24.97 14.95 -1.55
CA ASP A 301 -24.57 16.32 -1.86
C ASP A 301 -24.69 17.26 -0.63
N ASP A 302 -25.58 16.93 0.33
CA ASP A 302 -25.71 17.67 1.57
C ASP A 302 -24.65 17.25 2.60
N LEU A 303 -23.82 18.20 3.02
CA LEU A 303 -22.75 17.94 4.01
C LEU A 303 -23.32 17.44 5.35
N ARG A 304 -24.53 17.88 5.75
CA ARG A 304 -25.17 17.44 6.99
C ARG A 304 -25.45 15.93 6.97
N VAL A 305 -25.87 15.40 5.82
CA VAL A 305 -26.05 13.94 5.63
C VAL A 305 -24.72 13.22 5.75
N ARG A 306 -23.68 13.66 5.04
CA ARG A 306 -22.36 13.03 5.12
C ARG A 306 -21.81 13.01 6.56
N ARG A 307 -21.95 14.14 7.28
CA ARG A 307 -21.56 14.23 8.69
C ARG A 307 -22.40 13.31 9.58
N ALA A 308 -23.72 13.24 9.34
CA ALA A 308 -24.61 12.35 10.08
C ALA A 308 -24.19 10.88 9.93
N LEU A 309 -23.90 10.44 8.70
CA LEU A 309 -23.40 9.07 8.45
C LEU A 309 -22.07 8.81 9.17
N GLY A 310 -21.18 9.79 9.22
CA GLY A 310 -19.92 9.70 9.96
C GLY A 310 -20.11 9.60 11.48
N HIS A 311 -21.07 10.37 12.06
CA HIS A 311 -21.43 10.31 13.48
C HIS A 311 -22.17 9.02 13.85
N ALA A 312 -22.94 8.45 12.94
CA ALA A 312 -23.65 7.20 13.18
C ALA A 312 -22.74 5.98 13.24
N LEU A 313 -21.54 6.04 12.62
CA LEU A 313 -20.66 4.90 12.48
C LEU A 313 -19.79 4.68 13.73
N ASP A 314 -20.01 3.56 14.44
CA ASP A 314 -19.14 3.10 15.52
C ASP A 314 -17.93 2.34 14.94
N ARG A 315 -16.83 3.06 14.73
CA ARG A 315 -15.57 2.50 14.16
C ARG A 315 -14.94 1.44 15.05
N ARG A 316 -15.14 1.54 16.37
CA ARG A 316 -14.62 0.51 17.31
C ARG A 316 -15.41 -0.78 17.19
N ALA A 317 -16.74 -0.69 17.06
CA ALA A 317 -17.58 -1.85 16.80
C ALA A 317 -17.20 -2.51 15.47
N PHE A 318 -16.89 -1.71 14.43
CA PHE A 318 -16.35 -2.23 13.15
C PHE A 318 -15.06 -3.01 13.35
N SER A 319 -14.03 -2.42 13.99
CA SER A 319 -12.76 -3.08 14.28
C SER A 319 -12.97 -4.37 15.07
N THR A 320 -13.81 -4.34 16.11
CA THR A 320 -14.08 -5.52 16.93
C THR A 320 -14.76 -6.65 16.14
N THR A 321 -15.76 -6.30 15.33
CA THR A 321 -16.58 -7.28 14.59
C THR A 321 -15.85 -7.87 13.38
N LEU A 322 -15.15 -7.04 12.61
CA LEU A 322 -14.55 -7.45 11.34
C LEU A 322 -13.04 -7.75 11.44
N ARG A 323 -12.37 -7.24 12.48
CA ARG A 323 -10.91 -7.28 12.62
C ARG A 323 -10.44 -7.79 14.00
N ALA A 324 -11.33 -8.42 14.78
CA ALA A 324 -11.01 -8.88 16.13
C ALA A 324 -10.38 -7.79 17.05
N GLY A 325 -10.66 -6.51 16.77
CA GLY A 325 -10.11 -5.36 17.51
C GLY A 325 -8.65 -5.03 17.19
N LEU A 326 -8.10 -5.58 16.09
CA LEU A 326 -6.67 -5.45 15.75
C LEU A 326 -6.35 -4.22 14.90
N THR A 327 -7.36 -3.46 14.47
CA THR A 327 -7.18 -2.24 13.68
C THR A 327 -7.55 -0.99 14.47
N GLU A 328 -6.84 0.11 14.19
CA GLU A 328 -7.13 1.42 14.77
C GLU A 328 -8.16 2.18 13.92
N PRO A 329 -9.13 2.86 14.56
CA PRO A 329 -10.07 3.74 13.87
C PRO A 329 -9.36 4.83 13.07
N ALA A 330 -9.78 5.00 11.81
CA ALA A 330 -9.26 6.01 10.91
C ALA A 330 -10.09 7.30 10.96
N ASP A 331 -9.40 8.43 10.83
CA ASP A 331 -9.99 9.77 10.71
C ASP A 331 -9.50 10.53 9.48
N GLY A 332 -8.82 9.82 8.59
CA GLY A 332 -8.22 10.35 7.38
C GLY A 332 -7.51 9.28 6.57
N PRO A 333 -6.91 9.65 5.43
CA PRO A 333 -6.24 8.70 4.53
C PRO A 333 -4.92 8.17 5.08
N TRP A 334 -4.29 8.87 6.03
CA TRP A 334 -2.99 8.47 6.58
C TRP A 334 -3.10 8.06 8.03
N SER A 335 -2.45 6.93 8.37
CA SER A 335 -2.42 6.42 9.74
C SER A 335 -1.59 7.31 10.67
N LYS A 336 -1.83 7.21 11.97
CA LYS A 336 -1.09 7.98 12.99
C LYS A 336 0.42 7.73 13.00
N GLU A 337 0.85 6.61 12.43
CA GLU A 337 2.26 6.25 12.29
C GLU A 337 2.92 6.87 11.05
N SER A 338 2.12 7.40 10.13
CA SER A 338 2.63 8.07 8.93
C SER A 338 3.25 9.43 9.28
N GLU A 339 4.38 9.76 8.66
CA GLU A 339 4.99 11.10 8.76
C GLU A 339 4.08 12.22 8.21
N TRP A 340 3.06 11.84 7.44
CA TRP A 340 2.09 12.76 6.83
C TRP A 340 0.84 12.97 7.69
N TYR A 341 0.68 12.20 8.77
CA TYR A 341 -0.46 12.37 9.65
C TYR A 341 -0.41 13.73 10.37
N ALA A 342 -1.51 14.46 10.28
CA ALA A 342 -1.71 15.69 11.03
C ALA A 342 -2.90 15.52 11.99
N PRO A 343 -2.72 15.67 13.30
CA PRO A 343 -3.82 15.62 14.24
C PRO A 343 -4.72 16.86 14.10
N GLY A 344 -5.97 16.74 14.55
CA GLY A 344 -6.93 17.83 14.56
C GLY A 344 -7.89 17.80 13.37
N GLY A 345 -8.79 18.79 13.34
CA GLY A 345 -9.92 18.85 12.41
C GLY A 345 -11.21 18.30 13.05
N ASP A 346 -12.33 18.63 12.42
CA ASP A 346 -13.67 18.29 12.91
C ASP A 346 -14.22 17.06 12.16
N TYR A 347 -13.51 15.91 12.31
CA TYR A 347 -14.02 14.66 11.76
C TYR A 347 -15.11 14.07 12.66
N PRO A 348 -16.24 13.59 12.09
CA PRO A 348 -17.35 13.05 12.89
C PRO A 348 -16.92 11.89 13.80
N SER A 349 -16.95 12.10 15.12
CA SER A 349 -16.83 11.05 16.13
C SER A 349 -18.17 10.32 16.29
N TYR A 350 -18.15 9.09 16.82
CA TYR A 350 -19.38 8.35 17.10
C TYR A 350 -20.28 9.11 18.06
N ASP A 351 -21.40 9.56 17.55
CA ASP A 351 -22.48 10.27 18.28
C ASP A 351 -23.82 10.00 17.56
N PRO A 352 -24.50 8.89 17.90
CA PRO A 352 -25.75 8.52 17.25
C PRO A 352 -26.89 9.53 17.50
N ALA A 353 -26.86 10.29 18.60
CA ALA A 353 -27.86 11.31 18.86
C ALA A 353 -27.68 12.51 17.92
N ARG A 354 -26.45 12.96 17.71
CA ARG A 354 -26.10 13.99 16.74
C ARG A 354 -26.43 13.56 15.32
N ALA A 355 -26.12 12.30 14.97
CA ALA A 355 -26.45 11.71 13.67
C ALA A 355 -27.96 11.79 13.40
N ALA A 356 -28.79 11.31 14.33
CA ALA A 356 -30.25 11.35 14.19
C ALA A 356 -30.80 12.77 14.10
N ALA A 357 -30.24 13.72 14.86
CA ALA A 357 -30.64 15.14 14.79
C ALA A 357 -30.37 15.75 13.42
N LEU A 358 -29.19 15.47 12.81
CA LEU A 358 -28.83 15.97 11.49
C LEU A 358 -29.70 15.35 10.38
N ILE A 359 -29.98 14.04 10.44
CA ILE A 359 -30.90 13.38 9.50
C ILE A 359 -32.26 14.03 9.57
N LYS A 360 -32.84 14.19 10.77
CA LYS A 360 -34.13 14.81 10.97
C LYS A 360 -34.20 16.26 10.47
N GLU A 361 -33.13 17.02 10.64
CA GLU A 361 -33.02 18.38 10.12
C GLU A 361 -33.14 18.39 8.58
N VAL A 362 -32.38 17.49 7.91
CA VAL A 362 -32.43 17.39 6.45
C VAL A 362 -33.78 16.87 5.96
N GLU A 363 -34.36 15.88 6.63
CA GLU A 363 -35.70 15.35 6.29
C GLU A 363 -36.79 16.41 6.35
N ALA A 364 -36.73 17.30 7.33
CA ALA A 364 -37.70 18.40 7.46
C ALA A 364 -37.62 19.40 6.29
N GLU A 365 -36.47 19.55 5.67
CA GLU A 365 -36.24 20.49 4.58
C GLU A 365 -36.36 19.85 3.18
N LYS A 366 -35.87 18.62 3.01
CA LYS A 366 -35.64 17.98 1.69
C LYS A 366 -36.37 16.64 1.50
N GLY A 367 -37.05 16.16 2.55
CA GLY A 367 -37.66 14.84 2.54
C GLY A 367 -36.72 13.71 2.97
N PRO A 368 -37.16 12.44 2.87
CA PRO A 368 -36.46 11.28 3.42
C PRO A 368 -35.01 11.15 2.91
N VAL A 369 -34.08 10.85 3.83
CA VAL A 369 -32.69 10.54 3.50
C VAL A 369 -32.61 9.07 3.09
N SER A 370 -32.70 8.80 1.79
CA SER A 370 -32.66 7.44 1.22
C SER A 370 -31.57 7.32 0.15
N PHE A 371 -30.77 6.23 0.19
CA PHE A 371 -29.70 5.99 -0.78
C PHE A 371 -29.29 4.52 -0.85
N THR A 372 -28.51 4.18 -1.89
CA THR A 372 -27.99 2.83 -2.12
C THR A 372 -26.50 2.76 -1.74
N LEU A 373 -26.13 1.73 -0.99
CA LEU A 373 -24.76 1.37 -0.65
C LEU A 373 -24.30 0.20 -1.51
N HIS A 374 -23.30 0.44 -2.36
CA HIS A 374 -22.76 -0.57 -3.26
C HIS A 374 -21.63 -1.37 -2.61
N THR A 375 -21.58 -2.67 -2.93
CA THR A 375 -20.53 -3.59 -2.46
C THR A 375 -20.33 -4.75 -3.43
N THR A 376 -19.21 -5.46 -3.31
CA THR A 376 -19.04 -6.76 -3.96
C THR A 376 -19.76 -7.87 -3.19
N PRO A 377 -20.05 -9.04 -3.79
CA PRO A 377 -20.67 -10.16 -3.11
C PRO A 377 -19.73 -10.93 -2.16
N ASP A 378 -18.48 -10.47 -1.98
CA ASP A 378 -17.54 -11.06 -1.03
C ASP A 378 -18.10 -10.98 0.41
N PRO A 379 -18.05 -12.08 1.18
CA PRO A 379 -18.66 -12.15 2.51
C PRO A 379 -18.16 -11.09 3.50
N ASN A 380 -16.88 -10.74 3.48
CA ASN A 380 -16.34 -9.72 4.40
C ASN A 380 -16.83 -8.32 4.03
N SER A 381 -16.86 -8.02 2.73
CA SER A 381 -17.41 -6.75 2.21
C SER A 381 -18.89 -6.63 2.55
N LEU A 382 -19.65 -7.72 2.35
CA LEU A 382 -21.07 -7.74 2.67
C LEU A 382 -21.34 -7.54 4.17
N GLN A 383 -20.62 -8.22 5.04
CA GLN A 383 -20.73 -8.03 6.49
C GLN A 383 -20.43 -6.57 6.90
N GLY A 384 -19.43 -5.94 6.28
CA GLY A 384 -19.09 -4.53 6.54
C GLY A 384 -20.20 -3.56 6.14
N VAL A 385 -20.82 -3.75 4.97
CA VAL A 385 -21.91 -2.86 4.53
C VAL A 385 -23.21 -3.11 5.29
N GLU A 386 -23.49 -4.34 5.72
CA GLU A 386 -24.64 -4.67 6.57
C GLU A 386 -24.51 -4.00 7.94
N LEU A 387 -23.31 -4.01 8.53
CA LEU A 387 -23.03 -3.34 9.78
C LEU A 387 -23.21 -1.82 9.66
N ALA A 388 -22.72 -1.20 8.58
CA ALA A 388 -22.92 0.23 8.30
C ALA A 388 -24.39 0.56 8.07
N GLN A 389 -25.10 -0.25 7.28
CA GLN A 389 -26.52 -0.09 7.01
C GLN A 389 -27.34 -0.08 8.31
N ASP A 390 -27.10 -1.02 9.22
CA ASP A 390 -27.80 -1.08 10.51
C ASP A 390 -27.56 0.19 11.34
N MET A 391 -26.31 0.66 11.43
CA MET A 391 -25.98 1.88 12.16
C MET A 391 -26.62 3.13 11.54
N TRP A 392 -26.61 3.25 10.22
CA TRP A 392 -27.21 4.39 9.50
C TRP A 392 -28.73 4.39 9.56
N ARG A 393 -29.37 3.19 9.51
CA ARG A 393 -30.82 3.07 9.69
C ARG A 393 -31.27 3.44 11.10
N ARG A 394 -30.48 3.11 12.13
CA ARG A 394 -30.76 3.56 13.51
C ARG A 394 -30.70 5.08 13.65
N ALA A 395 -29.89 5.76 12.83
CA ALA A 395 -29.82 7.21 12.79
C ALA A 395 -30.96 7.85 11.96
N GLY A 396 -31.79 7.05 11.27
CA GLY A 396 -32.94 7.52 10.49
C GLY A 396 -32.74 7.46 8.97
N ALA A 397 -31.56 7.13 8.45
CA ALA A 397 -31.35 7.03 7.00
C ALA A 397 -31.91 5.70 6.45
N ASP A 398 -32.64 5.76 5.34
CA ASP A 398 -33.08 4.56 4.61
C ASP A 398 -31.99 4.11 3.63
N VAL A 399 -31.29 3.03 3.96
CA VAL A 399 -30.16 2.53 3.19
C VAL A 399 -30.48 1.17 2.60
N SER A 400 -30.38 1.03 1.28
CA SER A 400 -30.46 -0.24 0.56
C SER A 400 -29.06 -0.71 0.16
N ILE A 401 -28.81 -2.03 0.14
CA ILE A 401 -27.55 -2.61 -0.31
C ILE A 401 -27.71 -3.11 -1.75
N LYS A 402 -26.76 -2.77 -2.61
CA LYS A 402 -26.65 -3.30 -3.97
C LYS A 402 -25.32 -4.01 -4.13
N GLN A 403 -25.40 -5.32 -4.41
CA GLN A 403 -24.24 -6.12 -4.76
C GLN A 403 -23.98 -6.06 -6.27
N ALA A 404 -22.71 -5.92 -6.64
CA ALA A 404 -22.26 -5.94 -8.02
C ALA A 404 -20.88 -6.59 -8.11
N ASP A 405 -20.53 -7.15 -9.25
CA ASP A 405 -19.17 -7.65 -9.44
C ASP A 405 -18.14 -6.50 -9.50
N GLN A 406 -16.86 -6.85 -9.43
CA GLN A 406 -15.79 -5.85 -9.38
C GLN A 406 -15.75 -4.93 -10.61
N ALA A 407 -16.07 -5.43 -11.80
CA ALA A 407 -16.06 -4.63 -13.03
C ALA A 407 -17.20 -3.61 -13.03
N ASP A 408 -18.39 -4.02 -12.59
CA ASP A 408 -19.56 -3.15 -12.44
C ASP A 408 -19.34 -2.12 -11.32
N MET A 409 -18.68 -2.51 -10.22
CA MET A 409 -18.29 -1.58 -9.16
C MET A 409 -17.37 -0.48 -9.69
N VAL A 410 -16.33 -0.84 -10.44
CA VAL A 410 -15.39 0.13 -11.04
C VAL A 410 -16.15 1.03 -12.04
N THR A 411 -16.98 0.45 -12.90
CA THR A 411 -17.77 1.21 -13.88
C THR A 411 -18.70 2.20 -13.18
N SER A 412 -19.42 1.75 -12.15
CA SER A 412 -20.30 2.61 -11.35
C SER A 412 -19.52 3.75 -10.65
N ALA A 413 -18.34 3.45 -10.11
CA ALA A 413 -17.48 4.44 -9.46
C ALA A 413 -17.06 5.55 -10.43
N VAL A 414 -16.46 5.18 -11.57
CA VAL A 414 -15.93 6.17 -12.51
C VAL A 414 -17.02 6.95 -13.24
N THR A 415 -18.17 6.36 -13.51
CA THR A 415 -19.31 7.06 -14.13
C THR A 415 -20.18 7.82 -13.14
N GLY A 416 -20.06 7.52 -11.83
CA GLY A 416 -20.87 8.12 -10.77
C GLY A 416 -22.27 7.52 -10.65
N ALA A 417 -22.49 6.32 -11.16
CA ALA A 417 -23.75 5.59 -11.06
C ALA A 417 -23.90 4.90 -9.68
N PHE A 418 -23.60 5.62 -8.61
CA PHE A 418 -23.72 5.16 -7.23
C PHE A 418 -23.99 6.34 -6.29
N ASN A 419 -24.52 6.07 -5.09
CA ASN A 419 -24.59 7.03 -4.00
C ASN A 419 -23.41 6.84 -3.05
N ALA A 420 -23.35 5.71 -2.34
CA ALA A 420 -22.23 5.33 -1.48
C ALA A 420 -21.67 3.98 -1.91
N MET A 421 -20.39 3.74 -1.66
CA MET A 421 -19.71 2.51 -2.04
C MET A 421 -18.64 2.17 -1.01
N LEU A 422 -18.57 0.89 -0.62
CA LEU A 422 -17.44 0.39 0.13
C LEU A 422 -16.19 0.39 -0.73
N THR A 423 -15.09 0.90 -0.19
CA THR A 423 -13.79 0.92 -0.86
C THR A 423 -12.65 0.63 0.10
N VAL A 424 -11.55 0.15 -0.45
CA VAL A 424 -10.24 0.12 0.20
C VAL A 424 -9.40 1.17 -0.48
N GLY A 425 -8.89 2.12 0.29
CA GLY A 425 -8.16 3.26 -0.23
C GLY A 425 -6.79 2.90 -0.78
N PHE A 426 -6.18 3.85 -1.45
CA PHE A 426 -4.87 3.71 -2.06
C PHE A 426 -3.80 4.05 -1.03
N SER A 427 -2.91 3.09 -0.77
CA SER A 427 -1.81 3.22 0.18
C SER A 427 -0.55 3.79 -0.49
N ALA A 428 -0.61 5.01 -0.99
CA ALA A 428 0.57 5.67 -1.53
C ALA A 428 1.52 6.08 -0.40
N GLN A 429 2.82 5.80 -0.57
CA GLN A 429 3.85 6.22 0.39
C GLN A 429 3.99 7.75 0.46
N ASP A 430 3.74 8.42 -0.64
CA ASP A 430 3.70 9.88 -0.73
C ASP A 430 2.26 10.33 -0.95
N PRO A 431 1.76 11.32 -0.19
CA PRO A 431 0.40 11.85 -0.34
C PRO A 431 0.03 12.32 -1.74
N ASP A 432 1.01 12.64 -2.59
CA ASP A 432 0.78 12.98 -3.98
C ASP A 432 0.11 11.85 -4.77
N GLY A 433 0.23 10.60 -4.30
CA GLY A 433 -0.51 9.47 -4.88
C GLY A 433 -2.02 9.62 -4.83
N GLU A 434 -2.55 10.38 -3.88
CA GLU A 434 -3.98 10.65 -3.75
C GLU A 434 -4.47 11.84 -4.61
N TYR A 435 -3.55 12.55 -5.27
CA TYR A 435 -3.85 13.75 -6.05
C TYR A 435 -4.94 13.52 -7.10
N ILE A 436 -4.80 12.49 -7.93
CA ILE A 436 -5.76 12.22 -9.03
C ILE A 436 -7.14 11.77 -8.53
N TYR A 437 -7.21 11.25 -7.31
CA TYR A 437 -8.45 10.76 -6.70
C TYR A 437 -9.22 11.83 -5.93
N LEU A 438 -8.55 12.93 -5.54
CA LEU A 438 -9.12 13.94 -4.64
C LEU A 438 -9.10 15.37 -5.22
N HIS A 439 -8.22 15.65 -6.18
CA HIS A 439 -8.12 16.98 -6.78
C HIS A 439 -9.33 17.27 -7.70
N GLN A 440 -9.91 18.47 -7.60
CA GLN A 440 -11.13 18.86 -8.33
C GLN A 440 -10.99 18.75 -9.86
N ASN A 441 -9.79 18.91 -10.42
CA ASN A 441 -9.55 18.78 -11.87
C ASN A 441 -9.81 17.36 -12.41
N TYR A 442 -9.93 16.36 -11.54
CA TYR A 442 -10.27 14.99 -11.88
C TYR A 442 -11.73 14.63 -11.54
N ALA A 443 -12.48 15.57 -10.94
CA ALA A 443 -13.93 15.46 -10.77
C ALA A 443 -14.61 15.81 -12.11
N ARG A 444 -15.55 14.95 -12.53
CA ARG A 444 -16.37 15.14 -13.72
C ARG A 444 -17.85 15.01 -13.36
N PRO A 445 -18.78 15.58 -14.13
CA PRO A 445 -20.21 15.36 -13.94
C PRO A 445 -20.57 13.87 -13.88
N VAL A 446 -21.68 13.56 -13.23
CA VAL A 446 -22.25 12.21 -13.24
C VAL A 446 -22.59 11.84 -14.67
N GLY A 447 -22.21 10.64 -15.09
CA GLY A 447 -22.25 10.15 -16.46
C GLY A 447 -20.92 10.22 -17.20
N ASP A 448 -20.04 11.14 -16.83
CA ASP A 448 -18.68 11.24 -17.38
C ASP A 448 -17.67 10.44 -16.53
N ILE A 449 -16.60 9.96 -17.17
CA ILE A 449 -15.53 9.23 -16.49
C ILE A 449 -14.76 10.19 -15.58
N SER A 450 -14.80 9.92 -14.28
CA SER A 450 -14.15 10.67 -13.22
C SER A 450 -13.23 9.78 -12.39
N ILE A 451 -11.96 10.15 -12.25
CA ILE A 451 -11.02 9.45 -11.36
C ILE A 451 -11.24 9.88 -9.90
N ASN A 452 -11.59 11.15 -9.67
CA ASN A 452 -12.12 11.59 -8.39
C ASN A 452 -13.57 11.07 -8.26
N VAL A 453 -13.68 9.81 -7.83
CA VAL A 453 -14.98 9.10 -7.76
C VAL A 453 -15.92 9.71 -6.74
N SER A 454 -15.41 10.34 -5.69
CA SER A 454 -16.23 11.10 -4.72
C SER A 454 -16.84 12.36 -5.31
N ARG A 455 -16.29 12.83 -6.44
CA ARG A 455 -16.64 14.08 -7.14
C ARG A 455 -16.56 15.32 -6.26
N ILE A 456 -15.80 15.25 -5.16
CA ILE A 456 -15.58 16.41 -4.30
C ILE A 456 -14.90 17.53 -5.08
N GLN A 457 -15.41 18.73 -4.94
CA GLN A 457 -14.84 19.95 -5.51
C GLN A 457 -14.60 20.93 -4.37
N ASP A 458 -13.32 21.20 -4.11
CA ASP A 458 -12.90 22.15 -3.08
C ASP A 458 -11.58 22.78 -3.50
N ALA A 459 -11.59 24.11 -3.58
CA ALA A 459 -10.43 24.87 -4.07
C ALA A 459 -9.27 24.86 -3.06
N GLU A 460 -9.56 24.87 -1.74
CA GLU A 460 -8.54 24.83 -0.70
C GLU A 460 -7.84 23.47 -0.69
N LEU A 461 -8.61 22.38 -0.77
CA LEU A 461 -8.09 21.02 -0.90
C LEU A 461 -7.18 20.90 -2.12
N SER A 462 -7.64 21.39 -3.27
CA SER A 462 -6.89 21.31 -4.54
C SER A 462 -5.61 22.15 -4.50
N THR A 463 -5.68 23.39 -3.99
CA THR A 463 -4.50 24.25 -3.82
C THR A 463 -3.48 23.64 -2.86
N ALA A 464 -3.94 22.95 -1.81
CA ALA A 464 -3.06 22.26 -0.89
C ALA A 464 -2.32 21.09 -1.57
N PHE A 465 -3.02 20.32 -2.41
CA PHE A 465 -2.40 19.27 -3.23
C PHE A 465 -1.37 19.87 -4.20
N ASP A 466 -1.71 20.96 -4.91
CA ASP A 466 -0.79 21.64 -5.84
C ASP A 466 0.47 22.13 -5.12
N THR A 467 0.29 22.72 -3.91
CA THR A 467 1.41 23.16 -3.08
C THR A 467 2.31 22.01 -2.65
N GLY A 468 1.72 20.88 -2.22
CA GLY A 468 2.46 19.70 -1.82
C GLY A 468 3.21 19.06 -2.98
N ARG A 469 2.61 19.03 -4.17
CA ARG A 469 3.19 18.49 -5.41
C ARG A 469 4.38 19.33 -5.90
N ALA A 470 4.23 20.64 -5.86
CA ALA A 470 5.20 21.57 -6.45
C ALA A 470 6.40 21.88 -5.56
N ASN A 471 6.35 21.63 -4.26
CA ASN A 471 7.34 22.17 -3.34
C ASN A 471 8.34 21.11 -2.85
N PRO A 472 9.67 21.32 -3.03
CA PRO A 472 10.69 20.36 -2.58
C PRO A 472 10.95 20.41 -1.06
N GLN A 473 10.47 21.44 -0.36
CA GLN A 473 10.73 21.62 1.07
C GLN A 473 9.79 20.74 1.92
N PRO A 474 10.31 19.81 2.74
CA PRO A 474 9.49 18.87 3.51
C PRO A 474 8.45 19.55 4.41
N ASP A 475 8.81 20.65 5.07
CA ASP A 475 7.91 21.36 5.98
C ASP A 475 6.75 22.06 5.24
N VAL A 476 7.00 22.54 4.01
CA VAL A 476 5.93 23.11 3.19
C VAL A 476 4.97 22.02 2.75
N ARG A 477 5.50 20.86 2.34
CA ARG A 477 4.69 19.69 1.98
C ARG A 477 3.87 19.19 3.16
N ARG A 478 4.48 19.05 4.35
CA ARG A 478 3.75 18.63 5.56
C ARG A 478 2.57 19.56 5.87
N ARG A 479 2.78 20.88 5.81
CA ARG A 479 1.68 21.85 6.02
C ARG A 479 0.61 21.73 4.95
N ALA A 480 0.99 21.57 3.70
CA ALA A 480 0.06 21.41 2.59
C ALA A 480 -0.81 20.14 2.79
N TYR A 481 -0.21 18.99 3.07
CA TYR A 481 -0.96 17.75 3.28
C TYR A 481 -1.71 17.71 4.62
N ALA A 482 -1.28 18.46 5.63
CA ALA A 482 -2.10 18.72 6.82
C ALA A 482 -3.41 19.46 6.47
N THR A 483 -3.34 20.43 5.54
CA THR A 483 -4.53 21.11 5.01
C THR A 483 -5.41 20.14 4.21
N VAL A 484 -4.84 19.28 3.38
CA VAL A 484 -5.59 18.21 2.69
C VAL A 484 -6.38 17.37 3.70
N GLN A 485 -5.71 16.86 4.74
CA GLN A 485 -6.35 16.02 5.73
C GLN A 485 -7.44 16.76 6.50
N LYS A 486 -7.20 18.03 6.88
CA LYS A 486 -8.20 18.89 7.51
C LYS A 486 -9.45 19.04 6.62
N ARG A 487 -9.27 19.37 5.34
CA ARG A 487 -10.40 19.55 4.40
C ARG A 487 -11.19 18.25 4.21
N LEU A 488 -10.52 17.11 4.09
CA LEU A 488 -11.20 15.81 3.99
C LEU A 488 -12.05 15.50 5.24
N ARG A 489 -11.57 15.86 6.44
CA ARG A 489 -12.33 15.71 7.69
C ARG A 489 -13.54 16.65 7.76
N GLU A 490 -13.41 17.87 7.28
CA GLU A 490 -14.49 18.87 7.26
C GLU A 490 -15.56 18.53 6.21
N LEU A 491 -15.16 18.09 5.02
CA LEU A 491 -16.04 17.87 3.87
C LEU A 491 -16.66 16.46 3.84
N VAL A 492 -16.05 15.52 4.52
CA VAL A 492 -16.49 14.12 4.64
C VAL A 492 -16.87 13.48 3.28
N PRO A 493 -15.99 13.52 2.26
CA PRO A 493 -16.25 12.77 1.01
C PRO A 493 -16.02 11.28 1.17
N TYR A 494 -15.32 10.88 2.24
CA TYR A 494 -15.10 9.51 2.68
C TYR A 494 -15.46 9.36 4.14
N ILE A 495 -16.13 8.26 4.47
CA ILE A 495 -16.24 7.82 5.86
C ILE A 495 -15.13 6.81 6.09
N PHE A 496 -14.02 7.29 6.63
CA PHE A 496 -12.89 6.45 7.04
C PHE A 496 -13.30 5.58 8.22
N VAL A 497 -13.04 4.30 8.14
CA VAL A 497 -13.42 3.31 9.17
C VAL A 497 -12.20 2.91 9.99
N ASP A 498 -11.25 2.24 9.36
CA ASP A 498 -10.01 1.81 9.98
C ASP A 498 -8.86 1.77 8.96
N HIS A 499 -7.63 1.71 9.47
CA HIS A 499 -6.46 1.41 8.67
C HIS A 499 -6.22 -0.09 8.70
N LEU A 500 -6.20 -0.70 7.52
CA LEU A 500 -6.01 -2.13 7.38
C LEU A 500 -4.57 -2.52 7.74
N SER A 501 -4.38 -3.78 8.10
CA SER A 501 -3.02 -4.32 8.27
C SER A 501 -2.26 -4.28 6.93
N THR A 502 -0.97 -3.97 6.97
CA THR A 502 -0.06 -4.13 5.82
C THR A 502 0.07 -5.58 5.37
N GLY A 503 -0.62 -6.50 6.07
CA GLY A 503 -0.43 -7.92 5.87
C GLY A 503 0.93 -8.39 6.37
N ALA A 504 1.24 -9.64 6.11
CA ALA A 504 2.51 -10.26 6.46
C ALA A 504 2.90 -11.31 5.43
N VAL A 505 4.20 -11.57 5.37
CA VAL A 505 4.72 -12.83 4.83
C VAL A 505 4.94 -13.77 6.01
N ILE A 506 4.27 -14.91 5.99
CA ILE A 506 4.47 -16.00 6.93
C ILE A 506 5.33 -17.05 6.24
N ALA A 507 6.46 -17.39 6.83
CA ALA A 507 7.42 -18.31 6.27
C ALA A 507 7.83 -19.37 7.28
N ARG A 508 8.11 -20.58 6.80
CA ARG A 508 8.74 -21.63 7.61
C ARG A 508 10.12 -21.14 8.07
N SER A 509 10.53 -21.53 9.27
CA SER A 509 11.78 -21.06 9.88
C SER A 509 13.05 -21.32 9.06
N ARG A 510 13.00 -22.24 8.07
CA ARG A 510 14.09 -22.49 7.11
C ARG A 510 14.24 -21.38 6.05
N VAL A 511 13.21 -20.56 5.80
CA VAL A 511 13.26 -19.46 4.84
C VAL A 511 13.89 -18.26 5.54
N ARG A 512 14.95 -17.73 4.94
CA ARG A 512 15.75 -16.63 5.48
C ARG A 512 15.86 -15.51 4.46
N GLY A 513 16.36 -14.34 4.91
CA GLY A 513 16.59 -13.19 4.03
C GLY A 513 15.33 -12.40 3.66
N ILE A 514 14.16 -12.78 4.19
CA ILE A 514 12.95 -11.97 4.06
C ILE A 514 13.14 -10.70 4.91
N GLY A 515 13.07 -9.52 4.26
CA GLY A 515 13.31 -8.24 4.92
C GLY A 515 14.79 -7.81 4.99
N GLU A 516 15.71 -8.62 4.48
CA GLU A 516 17.15 -8.30 4.47
C GLU A 516 17.63 -7.72 3.12
N HIS A 517 16.70 -7.26 2.30
CA HIS A 517 17.03 -6.70 0.99
C HIS A 517 17.76 -5.35 1.13
N THR A 518 18.84 -5.19 0.37
CA THR A 518 19.54 -3.91 0.22
C THR A 518 19.40 -3.36 -1.19
N LEU A 519 19.29 -2.05 -1.31
CA LEU A 519 19.30 -1.35 -2.59
C LEU A 519 20.71 -1.20 -3.14
N PRO A 520 20.90 -0.78 -4.40
CA PRO A 520 22.24 -0.62 -5.00
C PRO A 520 23.17 0.37 -4.28
N ASP A 521 22.61 1.33 -3.54
CA ASP A 521 23.35 2.31 -2.72
C ASP A 521 23.70 1.77 -1.33
N GLY A 522 23.30 0.54 -1.00
CA GLY A 522 23.53 -0.10 0.30
C GLY A 522 22.45 0.20 1.35
N SER A 523 21.49 1.07 1.05
CA SER A 523 20.37 1.33 1.97
C SER A 523 19.45 0.10 2.08
N PRO A 524 18.80 -0.12 3.24
CA PRO A 524 17.84 -1.20 3.37
C PRO A 524 16.62 -0.91 2.48
N GLY A 525 16.24 -1.88 1.65
CA GLY A 525 15.05 -1.82 0.81
C GLY A 525 13.78 -2.23 1.55
N LEU A 526 12.61 -2.04 0.91
CA LEU A 526 11.35 -2.51 1.45
C LEU A 526 11.39 -4.03 1.66
N PRO A 527 10.91 -4.53 2.80
CA PRO A 527 10.77 -5.97 3.00
C PRO A 527 9.66 -6.54 2.12
N LEU A 528 9.68 -7.87 1.92
CA LEU A 528 8.51 -8.58 1.39
C LEU A 528 7.31 -8.37 2.31
N THR A 529 6.17 -8.02 1.73
CA THR A 529 4.92 -7.77 2.45
C THR A 529 3.77 -8.57 1.89
N GLY A 530 2.68 -8.68 2.62
CA GLY A 530 1.44 -9.28 2.14
C GLY A 530 0.58 -8.34 1.29
N GLN A 531 0.97 -7.06 1.18
CA GLN A 531 0.25 -6.00 0.46
C GLN A 531 0.95 -5.58 -0.84
N PRO A 532 0.27 -4.86 -1.73
CA PRO A 532 0.88 -4.33 -2.95
C PRO A 532 2.01 -3.38 -2.59
N THR A 533 3.21 -3.88 -2.70
CA THR A 533 4.39 -3.01 -2.77
C THR A 533 4.90 -3.02 -4.19
N PRO A 534 5.31 -1.89 -4.71
CA PRO A 534 5.77 -1.81 -6.10
C PRO A 534 7.03 -2.63 -6.38
N TYR A 535 7.63 -3.24 -5.37
CA TYR A 535 8.82 -4.06 -5.51
C TYR A 535 8.87 -5.15 -4.42
N HIS A 536 8.97 -6.41 -4.83
CA HIS A 536 9.07 -7.57 -3.94
C HIS A 536 10.47 -8.20 -4.05
N PRO A 537 11.35 -8.03 -3.05
CA PRO A 537 12.76 -8.40 -3.17
C PRO A 537 13.00 -9.88 -2.85
N PHE A 538 12.73 -10.78 -3.79
CA PHE A 538 13.07 -12.21 -3.63
C PHE A 538 14.56 -12.52 -3.81
N GLY A 539 15.36 -11.59 -4.36
CA GLY A 539 16.78 -11.82 -4.63
C GLY A 539 17.61 -12.11 -3.38
N SER A 540 17.23 -11.57 -2.21
CA SER A 540 17.89 -11.80 -0.92
C SER A 540 17.39 -13.04 -0.17
N VAL A 541 16.33 -13.70 -0.63
CA VAL A 541 15.74 -14.87 0.05
C VAL A 541 16.61 -16.10 -0.19
N TRP A 542 16.80 -16.91 0.85
CA TRP A 542 17.58 -18.15 0.82
C TRP A 542 17.01 -19.20 1.79
N LEU A 543 17.41 -20.45 1.63
CA LEU A 543 16.96 -21.56 2.46
C LEU A 543 18.11 -22.04 3.35
N SER A 544 17.90 -22.05 4.69
CA SER A 544 18.87 -22.63 5.58
C SER A 544 18.91 -24.15 5.38
N ARG A 545 20.12 -24.72 5.42
CA ARG A 545 20.27 -26.19 5.55
C ARG A 545 19.81 -26.55 6.94
N SER A 546 18.77 -27.38 7.04
CA SER A 546 18.28 -27.96 8.30
C SER A 546 19.33 -28.83 8.94
#